data_992f946c1e0c156e58a331135c8457d6
#
_entry.id   992f946c1e0c156e58a331135c8457d6
#
_cell.length_a   1.000
_cell.length_b   1.000
_cell.length_c   1.000
_cell.angle_alpha   90.00
_cell.angle_beta   90.00
_cell.angle_gamma   90.00
#
_symmetry.space_group_name_H-M   'P 1'
#
loop_
_entity.id
_entity.type
_entity.pdbx_description
1 polymer ?
#
loop_
_entity_poly.entity_id
_entity_poly.type
_entity_poly.pdbx_seq_one_letter_code
_entity_poly.pdbx_strand_id
1 'polypeptide(L)'
;YEICACLVGSEMCIRDRKLGELKEKLSALLGLTREGDMQITVVSFGFKNGILKDCDIVMDVRFLPNPFYIPELREKTGLDKEVQQYIMSFKESKEFAEKFADLIKYLIPKYIKEGKSYLTIAMGCTGGKHRSVFMAHELAQRLTKAGLNASEFHRDIGL
;
A
#
# COMPACT_ATOMS: atom_id res chain seq x y z
N TYR A 1 35.32 -22.76 -9.13
CA TYR A 1 34.07 -22.09 -9.55
C TYR A 1 33.00 -22.10 -8.46
N GLU A 2 32.92 -23.14 -7.62
CA GLU A 2 31.93 -23.22 -6.52
C GLU A 2 32.27 -22.34 -5.30
N ILE A 3 33.54 -22.05 -5.07
CA ILE A 3 34.00 -21.21 -3.95
C ILE A 3 33.58 -19.73 -4.13
N CYS A 4 33.54 -19.22 -5.36
CA CYS A 4 33.13 -17.84 -5.64
C CYS A 4 31.63 -17.60 -5.41
N ALA A 5 30.76 -18.56 -5.71
CA ALA A 5 29.30 -18.42 -5.52
C ALA A 5 28.92 -18.40 -4.03
N CYS A 6 29.62 -19.21 -3.18
CA CYS A 6 29.42 -19.21 -1.74
C CYS A 6 29.88 -17.92 -1.06
N LEU A 7 31.00 -17.34 -1.51
CA LEU A 7 31.52 -16.10 -0.93
C LEU A 7 30.64 -14.89 -1.29
N VAL A 8 30.14 -14.81 -2.50
CA VAL A 8 29.24 -13.72 -2.92
C VAL A 8 27.90 -13.77 -2.16
N GLY A 9 27.32 -14.95 -1.95
CA GLY A 9 26.10 -15.11 -1.18
C GLY A 9 26.26 -14.79 0.31
N SER A 10 27.38 -15.19 0.92
CA SER A 10 27.67 -14.92 2.33
C SER A 10 28.04 -13.45 2.59
N GLU A 11 28.72 -12.79 1.66
CA GLU A 11 29.03 -11.36 1.79
C GLU A 11 27.78 -10.47 1.66
N MET A 12 26.83 -10.78 0.78
CA MET A 12 25.56 -10.08 0.70
C MET A 12 24.75 -10.24 1.99
N CYS A 13 24.62 -11.44 2.54
CA CYS A 13 23.94 -11.68 3.80
C CYS A 13 24.61 -10.97 5.00
N ILE A 14 25.94 -10.91 5.02
CA ILE A 14 26.71 -10.26 6.11
C ILE A 14 26.59 -8.73 5.99
N ARG A 15 26.60 -8.19 4.79
CA ARG A 15 26.47 -6.75 4.53
C ARG A 15 25.06 -6.26 4.92
N ASP A 16 24.03 -6.99 4.55
CA ASP A 16 22.64 -6.65 4.88
C ASP A 16 22.39 -6.74 6.40
N ARG A 17 22.91 -7.74 7.09
CA ARG A 17 22.82 -7.84 8.57
C ARG A 17 23.54 -6.70 9.28
N LYS A 18 24.76 -6.36 8.85
CA LYS A 18 25.52 -5.24 9.44
C LYS A 18 24.85 -3.89 9.21
N LEU A 19 24.24 -3.67 8.05
CA LEU A 19 23.50 -2.45 7.74
C LEU A 19 22.21 -2.35 8.58
N GLY A 20 21.48 -3.44 8.78
CA GLY A 20 20.32 -3.52 9.65
C GLY A 20 20.67 -3.21 11.11
N GLU A 21 21.67 -3.91 11.66
CA GLU A 21 22.15 -3.68 13.03
C GLU A 21 22.71 -2.26 13.24
N LEU A 22 23.42 -1.71 12.25
CA LEU A 22 23.93 -0.34 12.32
C LEU A 22 22.80 0.67 12.31
N LYS A 23 21.78 0.43 11.48
CA LYS A 23 20.59 1.27 11.39
C LYS A 23 19.80 1.24 12.70
N GLU A 24 19.59 0.07 13.30
CA GLU A 24 18.95 -0.08 14.60
C GLU A 24 19.71 0.63 15.71
N LYS A 25 21.03 0.45 15.78
CA LYS A 25 21.88 1.13 16.78
C LYS A 25 21.93 2.64 16.62
N LEU A 26 22.02 3.13 15.37
CA LEU A 26 21.94 4.58 15.08
C LEU A 26 20.57 5.15 15.43
N SER A 27 19.49 4.45 15.10
CA SER A 27 18.14 4.85 15.42
C SER A 27 17.90 4.92 16.92
N ALA A 28 18.38 3.92 17.68
CA ALA A 28 18.31 3.89 19.14
C ALA A 28 19.14 5.02 19.79
N LEU A 29 20.35 5.28 19.28
CA LEU A 29 21.24 6.34 19.79
C LEU A 29 20.72 7.75 19.50
N LEU A 30 20.07 7.95 18.37
CA LEU A 30 19.54 9.25 17.96
C LEU A 30 18.10 9.50 18.40
N GLY A 31 17.45 8.54 19.07
CA GLY A 31 16.05 8.62 19.48
C GLY A 31 15.07 8.78 18.30
N LEU A 32 15.51 8.40 17.08
CA LEU A 32 14.79 8.66 15.82
C LEU A 32 13.79 7.58 15.44
N THR A 33 13.76 6.47 16.17
CA THR A 33 12.77 5.41 15.93
C THR A 33 12.14 4.97 17.24
N ARG A 34 10.84 5.16 17.34
CA ARG A 34 10.00 4.25 18.12
C ARG A 34 10.00 2.92 17.37
N GLU A 35 10.34 1.83 18.05
CA GLU A 35 10.12 0.47 17.51
C GLU A 35 8.67 0.41 17.01
N GLY A 36 8.50 0.28 15.69
CA GLY A 36 7.18 0.10 15.08
C GLY A 36 6.71 1.14 14.05
N ASP A 37 7.43 2.22 13.80
CA ASP A 37 6.99 3.26 12.85
C ASP A 37 7.37 2.92 11.39
N MET A 38 6.80 1.84 10.85
CA MET A 38 6.83 1.63 9.39
C MET A 38 5.92 2.66 8.73
N GLN A 39 6.46 3.44 7.78
CA GLN A 39 5.66 4.35 6.98
C GLN A 39 4.95 3.59 5.87
N ILE A 40 3.62 3.68 5.83
CA ILE A 40 2.79 3.03 4.83
C ILE A 40 2.26 4.09 3.88
N THR A 41 2.48 3.88 2.57
CA THR A 41 1.90 4.75 1.54
C THR A 41 0.94 3.92 0.69
N VAL A 42 -0.33 4.32 0.66
CA VAL A 42 -1.34 3.70 -0.19
C VAL A 42 -1.53 4.55 -1.43
N VAL A 43 -1.22 4.00 -2.60
CA VAL A 43 -1.25 4.73 -3.87
C VAL A 43 -2.40 4.23 -4.73
N SER A 44 -3.21 5.14 -5.28
CA SER A 44 -4.18 4.78 -6.32
C SER A 44 -3.64 5.08 -7.71
N PHE A 45 -3.93 4.19 -8.68
CA PHE A 45 -3.52 4.36 -10.07
C PHE A 45 -4.52 3.78 -11.08
N GLY A 46 -4.39 4.18 -12.34
CA GLY A 46 -5.12 3.61 -13.47
C GLY A 46 -4.22 2.73 -14.33
N PHE A 47 -4.63 1.50 -14.60
CA PHE A 47 -3.86 0.59 -15.47
C PHE A 47 -3.64 1.16 -16.87
N LYS A 48 -4.57 1.97 -17.39
CA LYS A 48 -4.42 2.64 -18.70
C LYS A 48 -3.19 3.57 -18.76
N ASN A 49 -2.75 4.10 -17.62
CA ASN A 49 -1.63 5.02 -17.48
C ASN A 49 -0.32 4.28 -17.06
N GLY A 50 -0.30 2.96 -17.16
CA GLY A 50 0.81 2.10 -16.78
C GLY A 50 0.82 1.69 -15.31
N ILE A 51 1.47 0.56 -15.04
CA ILE A 51 1.61 0.00 -13.69
C ILE A 51 2.69 0.79 -12.92
N LEU A 52 2.48 0.95 -11.62
CA LEU A 52 3.51 1.44 -10.71
C LEU A 52 4.60 0.39 -10.53
N LYS A 53 5.87 0.76 -10.80
CA LYS A 53 7.01 -0.17 -10.72
C LYS A 53 7.57 -0.29 -9.31
N ASP A 54 7.50 0.80 -8.52
CA ASP A 54 8.14 0.89 -7.21
C ASP A 54 7.10 0.72 -6.08
N CYS A 55 6.40 -0.43 -6.07
CA CYS A 55 5.45 -0.76 -5.03
C CYS A 55 5.61 -2.22 -4.58
N ASP A 56 5.34 -2.48 -3.31
CA ASP A 56 5.51 -3.78 -2.68
C ASP A 56 4.31 -4.69 -2.89
N ILE A 57 3.12 -4.09 -2.91
CA ILE A 57 1.85 -4.79 -3.11
C ILE A 57 1.06 -4.05 -4.17
N VAL A 58 0.59 -4.77 -5.18
CA VAL A 58 -0.35 -4.25 -6.19
C VAL A 58 -1.64 -5.02 -6.09
N MET A 59 -2.75 -4.30 -5.91
CA MET A 59 -4.08 -4.88 -5.87
C MET A 59 -4.94 -4.32 -7.01
N ASP A 60 -5.46 -5.22 -7.84
CA ASP A 60 -6.44 -4.88 -8.87
C ASP A 60 -7.84 -4.85 -8.27
N VAL A 61 -8.49 -3.68 -8.30
CA VAL A 61 -9.85 -3.49 -7.78
C VAL A 61 -10.90 -3.34 -8.89
N ARG A 62 -10.61 -3.80 -10.11
CA ARG A 62 -11.55 -3.70 -11.25
C ARG A 62 -12.77 -4.58 -11.12
N PHE A 63 -12.72 -5.62 -10.28
CA PHE A 63 -13.86 -6.48 -9.97
C PHE A 63 -14.98 -5.77 -9.21
N LEU A 64 -14.67 -4.64 -8.56
CA LEU A 64 -15.67 -3.84 -7.83
C LEU A 64 -16.63 -3.12 -8.79
N PRO A 65 -17.86 -2.79 -8.32
CA PRO A 65 -18.83 -2.05 -9.10
C PRO A 65 -18.25 -0.76 -9.69
N ASN A 66 -18.55 -0.48 -10.95
CA ASN A 66 -17.95 0.62 -11.66
C ASN A 66 -18.87 1.86 -11.70
N PRO A 67 -18.56 2.93 -10.95
CA PRO A 67 -19.37 4.16 -10.91
C PRO A 67 -19.45 4.89 -12.28
N PHE A 68 -18.50 4.61 -13.18
CA PHE A 68 -18.46 5.24 -14.50
C PHE A 68 -19.74 5.05 -15.35
N TYR A 69 -20.46 3.94 -15.13
CA TYR A 69 -21.70 3.65 -15.85
C TYR A 69 -22.90 4.43 -15.33
N ILE A 70 -22.76 5.14 -14.20
CA ILE A 70 -23.82 5.99 -13.63
C ILE A 70 -23.54 7.43 -14.04
N PRO A 71 -24.43 8.08 -14.81
CA PRO A 71 -24.19 9.42 -15.34
C PRO A 71 -23.82 10.45 -14.26
N GLU A 72 -24.49 10.41 -13.09
CA GLU A 72 -24.30 11.34 -11.99
C GLU A 72 -22.96 11.15 -11.25
N LEU A 73 -22.33 9.96 -11.41
CA LEU A 73 -21.08 9.61 -10.73
C LEU A 73 -19.85 9.66 -11.67
N ARG A 74 -20.07 9.70 -12.97
CA ARG A 74 -19.01 9.61 -13.99
C ARG A 74 -17.94 10.69 -13.83
N GLU A 75 -18.38 11.93 -13.60
CA GLU A 75 -17.47 13.08 -13.49
C GLU A 75 -16.87 13.24 -12.08
N LYS A 76 -17.43 12.57 -11.08
CA LYS A 76 -16.95 12.58 -9.71
C LYS A 76 -15.73 11.69 -9.55
N THR A 77 -15.11 11.75 -8.37
CA THR A 77 -13.92 10.98 -8.02
C THR A 77 -14.23 9.98 -6.89
N GLY A 78 -13.32 9.09 -6.58
CA GLY A 78 -13.46 8.19 -5.43
C GLY A 78 -13.42 8.88 -4.07
N LEU A 79 -13.09 10.18 -4.00
CA LEU A 79 -13.16 10.97 -2.77
C LEU A 79 -14.54 11.56 -2.53
N ASP A 80 -15.41 11.60 -3.55
CA ASP A 80 -16.77 12.11 -3.41
C ASP A 80 -17.67 11.12 -2.68
N LYS A 81 -18.43 11.62 -1.71
CA LYS A 81 -19.27 10.79 -0.82
C LYS A 81 -20.26 9.89 -1.57
N GLU A 82 -20.85 10.38 -2.66
CA GLU A 82 -21.80 9.62 -3.46
C GLU A 82 -21.15 8.42 -4.15
N VAL A 83 -19.90 8.58 -4.64
CA VAL A 83 -19.13 7.49 -5.24
C VAL A 83 -18.75 6.47 -4.17
N GLN A 84 -18.33 6.92 -2.99
CA GLN A 84 -18.02 6.07 -1.85
C GLN A 84 -19.24 5.26 -1.41
N GLN A 85 -20.39 5.91 -1.24
CA GLN A 85 -21.64 5.26 -0.86
C GLN A 85 -22.08 4.23 -1.90
N TYR A 86 -21.97 4.56 -3.18
CA TYR A 86 -22.28 3.63 -4.25
C TYR A 86 -21.40 2.38 -4.19
N ILE A 87 -20.08 2.52 -4.12
CA ILE A 87 -19.18 1.36 -4.07
C ILE A 87 -19.42 0.55 -2.80
N MET A 88 -19.62 1.21 -1.64
CA MET A 88 -19.88 0.55 -0.36
C MET A 88 -21.30 0.02 -0.20
N SER A 89 -22.24 0.30 -1.11
CA SER A 89 -23.57 -0.31 -1.07
C SER A 89 -23.51 -1.82 -1.37
N PHE A 90 -22.49 -2.28 -2.06
CA PHE A 90 -22.30 -3.69 -2.43
C PHE A 90 -21.58 -4.48 -1.35
N LYS A 91 -22.06 -5.69 -1.10
CA LYS A 91 -21.52 -6.59 -0.08
C LYS A 91 -20.06 -6.95 -0.35
N GLU A 92 -19.74 -7.22 -1.62
CA GLU A 92 -18.39 -7.60 -2.07
C GLU A 92 -17.36 -6.50 -1.76
N SER A 93 -17.75 -5.23 -1.91
CA SER A 93 -16.88 -4.09 -1.63
C SER A 93 -16.53 -3.99 -0.14
N LYS A 94 -17.54 -4.19 0.72
CA LYS A 94 -17.36 -4.18 2.19
C LYS A 94 -16.47 -5.32 2.65
N GLU A 95 -16.77 -6.54 2.19
CA GLU A 95 -16.00 -7.73 2.54
C GLU A 95 -14.55 -7.63 2.06
N PHE A 96 -14.34 -7.13 0.85
CA PHE A 96 -13.00 -6.91 0.32
C PHE A 96 -12.22 -5.90 1.16
N ALA A 97 -12.80 -4.73 1.44
CA ALA A 97 -12.15 -3.69 2.22
C ALA A 97 -11.72 -4.18 3.62
N GLU A 98 -12.57 -4.98 4.27
CA GLU A 98 -12.30 -5.56 5.57
C GLU A 98 -11.18 -6.61 5.50
N LYS A 99 -11.34 -7.62 4.65
CA LYS A 99 -10.38 -8.73 4.50
C LYS A 99 -9.00 -8.23 4.05
N PHE A 100 -8.97 -7.25 3.13
CA PHE A 100 -7.72 -6.69 2.66
C PHE A 100 -7.00 -5.86 3.72
N ALA A 101 -7.73 -5.03 4.47
CA ALA A 101 -7.16 -4.31 5.61
C ALA A 101 -6.59 -5.26 6.68
N ASP A 102 -7.29 -6.36 6.97
CA ASP A 102 -6.82 -7.36 7.94
C ASP A 102 -5.59 -8.12 7.42
N LEU A 103 -5.54 -8.44 6.13
CA LEU A 103 -4.34 -9.01 5.50
C LEU A 103 -3.14 -8.07 5.65
N ILE A 104 -3.31 -6.78 5.36
CA ILE A 104 -2.22 -5.80 5.49
C ILE A 104 -1.77 -5.69 6.96
N LYS A 105 -2.68 -5.58 7.92
CA LYS A 105 -2.34 -5.57 9.37
C LYS A 105 -1.57 -6.82 9.78
N TYR A 106 -1.92 -7.98 9.24
CA TYR A 106 -1.20 -9.24 9.49
C TYR A 106 0.22 -9.24 8.91
N LEU A 107 0.43 -8.61 7.75
CA LEU A 107 1.73 -8.56 7.06
C LEU A 107 2.70 -7.54 7.67
N ILE A 108 2.21 -6.40 8.17
CA ILE A 108 3.02 -5.30 8.69
C ILE A 108 4.09 -5.76 9.70
N PRO A 109 3.75 -6.49 10.79
CA PRO A 109 4.77 -6.93 11.76
C PRO A 109 5.81 -7.87 11.16
N LYS A 110 5.46 -8.59 10.08
CA LYS A 110 6.39 -9.48 9.39
C LYS A 110 7.38 -8.69 8.54
N TYR A 111 6.91 -7.65 7.85
CA TYR A 111 7.77 -6.73 7.10
C TYR A 111 8.70 -5.93 8.02
N ILE A 112 8.22 -5.50 9.19
CA ILE A 112 9.05 -4.84 10.20
C ILE A 112 10.15 -5.78 10.67
N LYS A 113 9.82 -7.06 10.94
CA LYS A 113 10.80 -8.07 11.33
C LYS A 113 11.88 -8.31 10.28
N GLU A 114 11.52 -8.18 8.98
CA GLU A 114 12.48 -8.24 7.86
C GLU A 114 13.29 -6.93 7.68
N GLY A 115 13.12 -5.95 8.57
CA GLY A 115 13.85 -4.68 8.53
C GLY A 115 13.27 -3.65 7.56
N LYS A 116 12.04 -3.84 7.10
CA LYS A 116 11.38 -2.90 6.18
C LYS A 116 10.84 -1.69 6.95
N SER A 117 11.24 -0.48 6.52
CA SER A 117 10.83 0.80 7.13
C SER A 117 9.74 1.51 6.33
N TYR A 118 9.53 1.11 5.06
CA TYR A 118 8.54 1.69 4.16
C TYR A 118 7.76 0.57 3.48
N LEU A 119 6.44 0.76 3.33
CA LEU A 119 5.56 -0.16 2.62
C LEU A 119 4.70 0.63 1.65
N THR A 120 4.81 0.35 0.35
CA THR A 120 4.00 0.97 -0.69
C THR A 120 2.96 -0.02 -1.20
N ILE A 121 1.68 0.32 -1.03
CA ILE A 121 0.54 -0.49 -1.47
C ILE A 121 -0.16 0.24 -2.61
N ALA A 122 -0.22 -0.37 -3.79
CA ALA A 122 -0.84 0.21 -4.97
C ALA A 122 -2.22 -0.41 -5.25
N MET A 123 -3.24 0.44 -5.36
CA MET A 123 -4.61 0.08 -5.73
C MET A 123 -4.86 0.47 -7.18
N GLY A 124 -5.16 -0.49 -8.06
CA GLY A 124 -5.32 -0.27 -9.49
C GLY A 124 -6.77 -0.45 -9.97
N CYS A 125 -7.29 0.53 -10.72
CA CYS A 125 -8.49 0.35 -11.53
C CYS A 125 -8.25 0.76 -12.98
N THR A 126 -9.24 0.76 -13.86
CA THR A 126 -9.04 1.06 -15.28
C THR A 126 -8.49 2.47 -15.50
N GLY A 127 -9.17 3.49 -14.99
CA GLY A 127 -8.83 4.91 -15.22
C GLY A 127 -8.11 5.59 -14.06
N GLY A 128 -8.09 5.02 -12.86
CA GLY A 128 -7.45 5.66 -11.70
C GLY A 128 -8.28 6.75 -11.00
N LYS A 129 -9.57 6.94 -11.36
CA LYS A 129 -10.40 8.06 -10.89
C LYS A 129 -11.39 7.67 -9.77
N HIS A 130 -12.01 6.48 -9.82
CA HIS A 130 -13.11 6.09 -8.92
C HIS A 130 -12.71 4.99 -7.93
N ARG A 131 -12.78 3.72 -8.36
CA ARG A 131 -12.62 2.53 -7.50
C ARG A 131 -11.28 2.48 -6.77
N SER A 132 -10.17 2.70 -7.49
CA SER A 132 -8.83 2.69 -6.91
C SER A 132 -8.62 3.82 -5.91
N VAL A 133 -9.11 5.03 -6.24
CA VAL A 133 -9.04 6.21 -5.35
C VAL A 133 -9.80 5.93 -4.07
N PHE A 134 -11.05 5.48 -4.16
CA PHE A 134 -11.85 5.19 -2.98
C PHE A 134 -11.24 4.06 -2.14
N MET A 135 -10.80 2.95 -2.75
CA MET A 135 -10.24 1.84 -1.98
C MET A 135 -8.90 2.17 -1.34
N ALA A 136 -8.09 3.02 -1.98
CA ALA A 136 -6.86 3.52 -1.37
C ALA A 136 -7.16 4.42 -0.16
N HIS A 137 -8.12 5.33 -0.28
CA HIS A 137 -8.59 6.17 0.80
C HIS A 137 -9.13 5.36 1.99
N GLU A 138 -10.02 4.41 1.72
CA GLU A 138 -10.63 3.54 2.74
C GLU A 138 -9.56 2.70 3.47
N LEU A 139 -8.59 2.13 2.74
CA LEU A 139 -7.49 1.39 3.34
C LEU A 139 -6.63 2.28 4.22
N ALA A 140 -6.20 3.44 3.73
CA ALA A 140 -5.37 4.38 4.50
C ALA A 140 -6.09 4.80 5.79
N GLN A 141 -7.38 5.12 5.73
CA GLN A 141 -8.17 5.45 6.92
C GLN A 141 -8.26 4.29 7.91
N ARG A 142 -8.47 3.05 7.45
CA ARG A 142 -8.54 1.86 8.33
C ARG A 142 -7.21 1.60 9.02
N LEU A 143 -6.10 1.76 8.32
CA LEU A 143 -4.76 1.60 8.88
C LEU A 143 -4.44 2.69 9.90
N THR A 144 -4.77 3.96 9.60
CA THR A 144 -4.60 5.09 10.53
C THR A 144 -5.46 4.90 11.80
N LYS A 145 -6.72 4.47 11.67
CA LYS A 145 -7.59 4.14 12.82
C LYS A 145 -7.03 3.00 13.67
N ALA A 146 -6.25 2.11 13.08
CA ALA A 146 -5.56 1.05 13.80
C ALA A 146 -4.23 1.50 14.45
N GLY A 147 -3.90 2.81 14.41
CA GLY A 147 -2.69 3.36 15.01
C GLY A 147 -1.43 3.23 14.16
N LEU A 148 -1.57 2.88 12.87
CA LEU A 148 -0.46 2.75 11.93
C LEU A 148 -0.20 4.08 11.21
N ASN A 149 1.07 4.36 10.88
CA ASN A 149 1.46 5.55 10.13
C ASN A 149 1.19 5.35 8.64
N ALA A 150 -0.06 5.61 8.21
CA ALA A 150 -0.51 5.43 6.85
C ALA A 150 -0.88 6.77 6.19
N SER A 151 -0.42 6.94 4.96
CA SER A 151 -0.76 8.08 4.09
C SER A 151 -1.30 7.59 2.76
N GLU A 152 -2.01 8.46 2.04
CA GLU A 152 -2.54 8.16 0.71
C GLU A 152 -1.98 9.10 -0.35
N PHE A 153 -1.86 8.60 -1.57
CA PHE A 153 -1.49 9.36 -2.75
C PHE A 153 -2.28 8.89 -3.97
N HIS A 154 -2.76 9.81 -4.79
CA HIS A 154 -3.57 9.50 -5.97
C HIS A 154 -2.85 9.97 -7.22
N ARG A 155 -2.20 9.03 -7.95
CA ARG A 155 -1.39 9.35 -9.12
C ARG A 155 -2.21 9.95 -10.28
N ASP A 156 -3.38 9.38 -10.54
CA ASP A 156 -4.13 9.63 -11.77
C ASP A 156 -5.50 10.31 -11.54
N ILE A 157 -5.77 10.87 -10.37
CA ILE A 157 -7.09 11.42 -10.03
C ILE A 157 -7.46 12.65 -10.87
N GLY A 158 -6.49 13.38 -11.38
CA GLY A 158 -6.67 14.60 -12.18
C GLY A 158 -6.50 14.42 -13.71
N LEU A 159 -6.41 13.15 -14.20
CA LEU A 159 -6.18 12.84 -15.60
C LEU A 159 -7.46 12.48 -16.35
#